data_3968ddae809794276183999d29b95390
#
_entry.id   3968ddae809794276183999d29b95390
#
_cell.length_a   1.000
_cell.length_b   1.000
_cell.length_c   1.000
_cell.angle_alpha   90.00
_cell.angle_beta   90.00
_cell.angle_gamma   90.00
#
_symmetry.space_group_name_H-M   'P 1'
#
loop_
_entity.id
_entity.type
_entity.pdbx_description
1 polymer ?
#
loop_
_entity_poly.entity_id
_entity_poly.type
_entity_poly.pdbx_seq_one_letter_code
_entity_poly.pdbx_strand_id
1 'polypeptide(L)'
;MDDTADAKRREDVFSINPVVGECNDSRINEICNRVVGEKELYHALEQADTDFAEGDIGAGTGTICYGLKGGIGSASRTLVLDGKTYTIGVLVQSNFGATRDLKISGKPAGEKILERIRKEECGSSAEDRGSIMTVLATDLPVSERQLYRIIRRCGVGIAKNRSLHRPRKR
;
A
#
# COMPACT_ATOMS: atom_id res chain seq x y z
N MET A 1 -15.38 26.32 13.48
CA MET A 1 -15.96 25.46 12.43
C MET A 1 -17.44 25.41 12.69
N ASP A 2 -18.22 25.68 11.67
CA ASP A 2 -19.67 25.88 11.82
C ASP A 2 -20.38 24.52 11.83
N ASP A 3 -20.71 24.03 13.03
CA ASP A 3 -21.41 22.75 13.25
C ASP A 3 -22.76 22.66 12.50
N THR A 4 -23.30 23.78 12.10
CA THR A 4 -24.59 23.84 11.39
C THR A 4 -24.49 23.48 9.93
N ALA A 5 -23.35 23.74 9.29
CA ALA A 5 -23.08 23.37 7.89
C ALA A 5 -22.85 21.85 7.73
N ASP A 6 -22.22 21.23 8.73
CA ASP A 6 -21.97 19.77 8.73
C ASP A 6 -23.25 18.97 9.04
N ALA A 7 -24.10 19.46 9.92
CA ALA A 7 -25.40 18.84 10.21
C ALA A 7 -26.29 18.85 8.96
N LYS A 8 -26.35 19.97 8.24
CA LYS A 8 -27.15 20.11 7.02
C LYS A 8 -26.65 19.22 5.85
N ARG A 9 -25.34 18.97 5.76
CA ARG A 9 -24.77 18.02 4.79
C ARG A 9 -25.16 16.56 5.07
N ARG A 10 -25.42 16.20 6.33
CA ARG A 10 -25.83 14.85 6.71
C ARG A 10 -27.27 14.53 6.33
N GLU A 11 -28.14 15.52 6.30
CA GLU A 11 -29.58 15.35 5.97
C GLU A 11 -29.79 15.08 4.47
N ASP A 12 -28.86 15.50 3.59
CA ASP A 12 -28.97 15.36 2.15
C ASP A 12 -28.26 14.10 1.60
N VAL A 13 -27.66 13.27 2.46
CA VAL A 13 -26.94 12.06 2.03
C VAL A 13 -27.88 10.85 2.05
N PHE A 14 -28.37 10.46 0.88
CA PHE A 14 -29.26 9.30 0.72
C PHE A 14 -28.54 7.96 0.74
N SER A 15 -27.26 7.92 0.38
CA SER A 15 -26.48 6.70 0.27
C SER A 15 -24.99 6.98 0.39
N ILE A 16 -24.27 6.09 1.04
CA ILE A 16 -22.80 6.09 1.14
C ILE A 16 -22.30 4.72 0.70
N ASN A 17 -21.39 4.71 -0.27
CA ASN A 17 -20.70 3.50 -0.69
C ASN A 17 -19.29 3.47 -0.07
N PRO A 18 -19.08 2.79 1.06
CA PRO A 18 -17.78 2.72 1.68
C PRO A 18 -16.83 1.89 0.82
N VAL A 19 -15.58 2.34 0.69
CA VAL A 19 -14.49 1.57 0.09
C VAL A 19 -13.53 1.19 1.20
N VAL A 20 -13.44 -0.11 1.49
CA VAL A 20 -12.55 -0.64 2.51
C VAL A 20 -11.47 -1.46 1.83
N GLY A 21 -10.21 -1.20 2.19
CA GLY A 21 -9.08 -1.98 1.75
C GLY A 21 -8.24 -2.41 2.94
N GLU A 22 -7.65 -3.61 2.86
CA GLU A 22 -6.85 -4.16 3.92
C GLU A 22 -5.70 -5.02 3.39
N CYS A 23 -4.71 -5.25 4.24
CA CYS A 23 -3.74 -6.31 4.09
C CYS A 23 -3.77 -7.20 5.32
N ASN A 24 -3.81 -8.50 5.14
CA ASN A 24 -3.84 -9.46 6.24
C ASN A 24 -2.49 -9.49 6.96
N ASP A 25 -2.46 -9.04 8.20
CA ASP A 25 -1.27 -8.92 9.04
C ASP A 25 -1.21 -9.97 10.18
N SER A 26 -2.04 -11.01 10.12
CA SER A 26 -2.16 -12.07 11.13
C SER A 26 -0.88 -12.83 11.47
N ARG A 27 0.18 -12.63 10.70
CA ARG A 27 1.50 -13.23 10.99
C ARG A 27 2.25 -12.52 12.11
N ILE A 28 1.97 -11.23 12.31
CA ILE A 28 2.61 -10.37 13.31
C ILE A 28 1.59 -9.95 14.36
N ASN A 29 0.38 -9.59 13.95
CA ASN A 29 -0.68 -9.10 14.81
C ASN A 29 -1.71 -10.18 15.16
N GLU A 30 -2.25 -10.08 16.36
CA GLU A 30 -3.40 -10.87 16.80
C GLU A 30 -4.70 -10.24 16.32
N ILE A 31 -5.06 -10.50 15.06
CA ILE A 31 -6.21 -9.88 14.38
C ILE A 31 -7.56 -10.13 15.06
N CYS A 32 -7.66 -11.21 15.84
CA CYS A 32 -8.88 -11.52 16.59
C CYS A 32 -9.21 -10.50 17.67
N ASN A 33 -8.23 -9.73 18.14
CA ASN A 33 -8.41 -8.71 19.17
C ASN A 33 -9.20 -7.49 18.68
N ARG A 34 -9.35 -7.29 17.36
CA ARG A 34 -10.15 -6.21 16.75
C ARG A 34 -9.87 -4.84 17.37
N VAL A 35 -8.60 -4.49 17.51
CA VAL A 35 -8.15 -3.28 18.22
C VAL A 35 -8.49 -1.97 17.50
N VAL A 36 -8.84 -2.02 16.22
CA VAL A 36 -9.23 -0.86 15.43
C VAL A 36 -10.74 -0.68 15.51
N GLY A 37 -11.17 0.45 16.04
CA GLY A 37 -12.55 0.83 16.21
C GLY A 37 -12.81 2.27 15.78
N GLU A 38 -13.95 2.81 16.21
CA GLU A 38 -14.38 4.17 15.87
C GLU A 38 -13.42 5.25 16.38
N LYS A 39 -12.87 5.04 17.58
CA LYS A 39 -11.90 5.97 18.18
C LYS A 39 -10.62 6.09 17.35
N GLU A 40 -10.10 4.98 16.88
CA GLU A 40 -8.90 4.93 16.02
C GLU A 40 -9.17 5.56 14.66
N LEU A 41 -10.40 5.41 14.13
CA LEU A 41 -10.83 6.05 12.89
C LEU A 41 -10.84 7.59 13.04
N TYR A 42 -11.48 8.12 14.07
CA TYR A 42 -11.49 9.57 14.29
C TYR A 42 -10.09 10.12 14.54
N HIS A 43 -9.29 9.42 15.32
CA HIS A 43 -7.89 9.81 15.55
C HIS A 43 -7.10 9.87 14.24
N ALA A 44 -7.26 8.90 13.36
CA ALA A 44 -6.60 8.89 12.05
C ALA A 44 -7.05 10.07 11.17
N LEU A 45 -8.33 10.44 11.20
CA LEU A 45 -8.84 11.60 10.48
C LEU A 45 -8.29 12.92 11.03
N GLU A 46 -8.24 13.06 12.36
CA GLU A 46 -7.71 14.26 13.02
C GLU A 46 -6.20 14.45 12.81
N GLN A 47 -5.46 13.35 12.70
CA GLN A 47 -4.01 13.35 12.49
C GLN A 47 -3.61 13.33 11.00
N ALA A 48 -4.58 13.36 10.09
CA ALA A 48 -4.29 13.37 8.66
C ALA A 48 -3.60 14.69 8.26
N ASP A 49 -2.37 14.58 7.74
CA ASP A 49 -1.57 15.73 7.32
C ASP A 49 -0.83 15.40 6.00
N THR A 50 -0.27 16.43 5.40
CA THR A 50 0.60 16.33 4.22
C THR A 50 1.99 15.77 4.55
N ASP A 51 2.46 15.96 5.78
CA ASP A 51 3.68 15.37 6.31
C ASP A 51 3.30 14.24 7.28
N PHE A 52 3.51 13.00 6.85
CA PHE A 52 3.15 11.80 7.59
C PHE A 52 4.29 10.79 7.62
N ALA A 53 4.34 10.01 8.68
CA ALA A 53 5.34 8.96 8.83
C ALA A 53 5.07 7.79 7.87
N GLU A 54 6.15 7.20 7.38
CA GLU A 54 6.14 6.02 6.51
C GLU A 54 6.83 4.82 7.18
N GLY A 55 6.70 3.65 6.57
CA GLY A 55 7.33 2.41 7.01
C GLY A 55 6.48 1.65 8.01
N ASP A 56 7.03 1.40 9.18
CA ASP A 56 6.44 0.60 10.26
C ASP A 56 5.44 1.42 11.09
N ILE A 57 4.36 1.87 10.46
CA ILE A 57 3.37 2.73 11.11
C ILE A 57 1.95 2.35 10.68
N GLY A 58 0.99 2.54 11.59
CA GLY A 58 -0.42 2.28 11.36
C GLY A 58 -0.65 0.88 10.79
N ALA A 59 -1.40 0.79 9.69
CA ALA A 59 -1.65 -0.49 9.02
C ALA A 59 -0.38 -1.18 8.46
N GLY A 60 0.74 -0.46 8.34
CA GLY A 60 2.02 -1.03 7.94
C GLY A 60 2.74 -1.81 9.04
N THR A 61 2.34 -1.66 10.31
CA THR A 61 3.01 -2.26 11.47
C THR A 61 3.04 -3.78 11.41
N GLY A 62 1.94 -4.41 10.98
CA GLY A 62 1.83 -5.88 10.92
C GLY A 62 2.21 -6.49 9.57
N THR A 63 2.65 -5.72 8.58
CA THR A 63 2.88 -6.23 7.22
C THR A 63 4.25 -6.86 7.03
N ILE A 64 4.31 -7.83 6.11
CA ILE A 64 5.52 -8.53 5.68
C ILE A 64 5.64 -8.42 4.17
N CYS A 65 6.75 -7.87 3.69
CA CYS A 65 6.99 -7.71 2.26
C CYS A 65 8.28 -8.42 1.86
N TYR A 66 8.20 -9.31 0.88
CA TYR A 66 9.31 -10.16 0.46
C TYR A 66 9.96 -10.96 1.60
N GLY A 67 9.16 -11.39 2.59
CA GLY A 67 9.66 -12.11 3.77
C GLY A 67 10.44 -11.25 4.76
N LEU A 68 10.49 -9.95 4.55
CA LEU A 68 11.08 -8.92 5.41
C LEU A 68 9.96 -8.07 6.00
N LYS A 69 10.29 -7.19 6.96
CA LYS A 69 9.30 -6.24 7.47
C LYS A 69 8.74 -5.39 6.32
N GLY A 70 7.42 -5.39 6.19
CA GLY A 70 6.69 -4.54 5.25
C GLY A 70 6.41 -3.15 5.85
N GLY A 71 5.54 -2.40 5.20
CA GLY A 71 5.18 -1.07 5.67
C GLY A 71 4.40 -0.25 4.65
N ILE A 72 4.24 1.02 4.98
CA ILE A 72 3.62 2.03 4.13
C ILE A 72 4.71 2.87 3.49
N GLY A 73 4.53 3.20 2.22
CA GLY A 73 5.39 4.14 1.50
C GLY A 73 4.59 4.96 0.51
N SER A 74 5.09 6.13 0.17
CA SER A 74 4.48 6.99 -0.82
C SER A 74 5.49 7.51 -1.84
N ALA A 75 4.98 7.99 -2.94
CA ALA A 75 5.75 8.73 -3.94
C ALA A 75 4.83 9.64 -4.73
N SER A 76 5.32 10.79 -5.13
CA SER A 76 4.59 11.71 -5.99
C SER A 76 5.45 12.20 -7.15
N ARG A 77 4.78 12.68 -8.19
CA ARG A 77 5.40 13.34 -9.34
C ARG A 77 4.51 14.48 -9.79
N THR A 78 5.13 15.55 -10.17
CA THR A 78 4.48 16.66 -10.88
C THR A 78 4.70 16.52 -12.38
N LEU A 79 3.73 16.96 -13.15
CA LEU A 79 3.79 17.05 -14.60
C LEU A 79 3.12 18.34 -15.08
N VAL A 80 3.59 18.85 -16.21
CA VAL A 80 2.98 20.02 -16.83
C VAL A 80 2.18 19.57 -18.04
N LEU A 81 0.91 19.94 -18.08
CA LEU A 81 0.01 19.68 -19.21
C LEU A 81 -0.73 20.98 -19.53
N ASP A 82 -0.66 21.40 -20.79
CA ASP A 82 -1.28 22.65 -21.28
C ASP A 82 -0.94 23.88 -20.41
N GLY A 83 0.32 23.99 -19.99
CA GLY A 83 0.83 25.09 -19.17
C GLY A 83 0.42 25.06 -17.69
N LYS A 84 -0.32 24.03 -17.25
CA LYS A 84 -0.71 23.82 -15.84
C LYS A 84 0.07 22.68 -15.23
N THR A 85 0.45 22.86 -13.97
CA THR A 85 1.12 21.81 -13.19
C THR A 85 0.09 20.96 -12.47
N TYR A 86 0.24 19.66 -12.58
CA TYR A 86 -0.57 18.65 -11.90
C TYR A 86 0.31 17.70 -11.12
N THR A 87 -0.27 17.05 -10.12
CA THR A 87 0.42 16.08 -9.27
C THR A 87 -0.26 14.71 -9.38
N ILE A 88 0.56 13.67 -9.40
CA ILE A 88 0.11 12.29 -9.16
C ILE A 88 0.82 11.79 -7.93
N GLY A 89 0.06 11.35 -6.93
CA GLY A 89 0.53 10.71 -5.71
C GLY A 89 0.10 9.24 -5.66
N VAL A 90 0.96 8.40 -5.10
CA VAL A 90 0.67 6.98 -4.86
C VAL A 90 1.11 6.64 -3.45
N LEU A 91 0.21 6.05 -2.69
CA LEU A 91 0.49 5.46 -1.38
C LEU A 91 0.35 3.94 -1.49
N VAL A 92 1.29 3.22 -0.91
CA VAL A 92 1.33 1.75 -0.96
C VAL A 92 1.47 1.19 0.44
N GLN A 93 0.61 0.26 0.80
CA GLN A 93 0.78 -0.66 1.93
C GLN A 93 1.22 -2.01 1.37
N SER A 94 2.44 -2.43 1.68
CA SER A 94 3.05 -3.63 1.10
C SER A 94 2.99 -4.81 2.07
N ASN A 95 2.41 -5.93 1.61
CA ASN A 95 2.29 -7.17 2.38
C ASN A 95 2.33 -8.39 1.45
N PHE A 96 3.35 -8.51 0.59
CA PHE A 96 3.40 -9.54 -0.44
C PHE A 96 4.83 -9.94 -0.79
N GLY A 97 4.95 -11.02 -1.54
CA GLY A 97 6.17 -11.46 -2.19
C GLY A 97 7.04 -12.42 -1.36
N ALA A 98 7.76 -13.27 -2.04
CA ALA A 98 8.78 -14.13 -1.45
C ALA A 98 10.17 -13.46 -1.57
N THR A 99 11.03 -13.63 -0.58
CA THR A 99 12.36 -12.99 -0.53
C THR A 99 13.17 -13.22 -1.80
N ARG A 100 13.14 -14.43 -2.35
CA ARG A 100 13.86 -14.78 -3.59
C ARG A 100 13.47 -13.92 -4.80
N ASP A 101 12.25 -13.38 -4.81
CA ASP A 101 11.70 -12.62 -5.93
C ASP A 101 12.03 -11.12 -5.86
N LEU A 102 12.62 -10.66 -4.75
CA LEU A 102 12.92 -9.25 -4.55
C LEU A 102 13.98 -8.74 -5.51
N LYS A 103 13.63 -7.66 -6.22
CA LYS A 103 14.58 -6.86 -7.00
C LYS A 103 14.65 -5.45 -6.46
N ILE A 104 15.86 -4.93 -6.33
CA ILE A 104 16.12 -3.53 -5.97
C ILE A 104 16.83 -2.88 -7.13
N SER A 105 16.26 -1.82 -7.69
CA SER A 105 16.79 -1.14 -8.90
C SER A 105 17.09 -2.12 -10.06
N GLY A 106 16.20 -3.11 -10.25
CA GLY A 106 16.31 -4.12 -11.29
C GLY A 106 17.32 -5.26 -11.01
N LYS A 107 18.08 -5.18 -9.91
CA LYS A 107 19.06 -6.21 -9.52
C LYS A 107 18.42 -7.25 -8.59
N PRO A 108 18.69 -8.56 -8.76
CA PRO A 108 18.15 -9.60 -7.88
C PRO A 108 18.81 -9.53 -6.49
N ALA A 109 18.14 -8.86 -5.56
CA ALA A 109 18.62 -8.71 -4.18
C ALA A 109 18.20 -9.90 -3.29
N GLY A 110 17.08 -10.53 -3.62
CA GLY A 110 16.49 -11.59 -2.80
C GLY A 110 17.38 -12.81 -2.60
N GLU A 111 18.08 -13.25 -3.63
CA GLU A 111 19.00 -14.38 -3.53
C GLU A 111 20.15 -14.10 -2.57
N LYS A 112 20.74 -12.90 -2.64
CA LYS A 112 21.81 -12.49 -1.73
C LYS A 112 21.35 -12.39 -0.27
N ILE A 113 20.12 -11.94 -0.07
CA ILE A 113 19.51 -11.88 1.27
C ILE A 113 19.30 -13.28 1.81
N LEU A 114 18.77 -14.20 1.01
CA LEU A 114 18.57 -15.60 1.40
C LEU A 114 19.89 -16.30 1.71
N GLU A 115 20.96 -16.05 0.97
CA GLU A 115 22.29 -16.58 1.27
C GLU A 115 22.80 -16.11 2.64
N ARG A 116 22.54 -14.85 3.01
CA ARG A 116 22.86 -14.32 4.35
C ARG A 116 22.04 -14.98 5.44
N ILE A 117 20.71 -15.02 5.27
CA ILE A 117 19.79 -15.63 6.25
C ILE A 117 20.14 -17.11 6.48
N ARG A 118 20.48 -17.87 5.44
CA ARG A 118 20.90 -19.27 5.57
C ARG A 118 22.20 -19.44 6.37
N LYS A 119 23.11 -18.49 6.25
CA LYS A 119 24.36 -18.51 7.04
C LYS A 119 24.12 -18.20 8.52
N GLU A 120 23.03 -17.51 8.83
CA GLU A 120 22.63 -17.12 10.19
C GLU A 120 21.58 -18.08 10.81
N GLU A 121 21.34 -19.26 10.21
CA GLU A 121 20.44 -20.33 10.67
C GLU A 121 18.97 -19.92 10.90
N CYS A 122 18.44 -18.99 10.14
CA CYS A 122 17.03 -18.65 10.21
C CYS A 122 16.28 -19.01 8.91
N GLY A 123 15.69 -20.21 8.89
CA GLY A 123 14.97 -20.71 7.70
C GLY A 123 13.45 -20.52 7.80
N SER A 124 12.86 -19.76 6.91
CA SER A 124 11.50 -20.04 6.45
C SER A 124 11.32 -19.55 5.01
N SER A 125 11.08 -20.47 4.09
CA SER A 125 10.56 -20.15 2.76
C SER A 125 9.05 -19.99 2.88
N ALA A 126 8.56 -18.80 3.13
CA ALA A 126 7.13 -18.55 3.13
C ALA A 126 6.60 -18.55 1.68
N GLU A 127 5.51 -19.28 1.44
CA GLU A 127 4.73 -19.14 0.21
C GLU A 127 4.19 -17.69 0.10
N ASP A 128 4.20 -17.16 -1.12
CA ASP A 128 3.64 -15.83 -1.41
C ASP A 128 2.10 -15.91 -1.37
N ARG A 129 1.52 -15.60 -0.22
CA ARG A 129 0.08 -15.43 0.02
C ARG A 129 -0.22 -13.99 0.44
N GLY A 130 0.43 -13.04 -0.21
CA GLY A 130 0.37 -11.66 0.19
C GLY A 130 -0.75 -10.87 -0.47
N SER A 131 -0.87 -9.64 -0.01
CA SER A 131 -1.77 -8.60 -0.48
C SER A 131 -1.02 -7.28 -0.60
N ILE A 132 -1.56 -6.36 -1.37
CA ILE A 132 -1.04 -5.01 -1.50
C ILE A 132 -2.21 -4.04 -1.66
N MET A 133 -2.17 -2.96 -0.89
CA MET A 133 -3.04 -1.82 -1.11
C MET A 133 -2.28 -0.72 -1.82
N THR A 134 -2.89 -0.20 -2.87
CA THR A 134 -2.32 0.93 -3.63
C THR A 134 -3.41 1.97 -3.82
N VAL A 135 -3.21 3.13 -3.24
CA VAL A 135 -4.09 4.30 -3.40
C VAL A 135 -3.39 5.29 -4.31
N LEU A 136 -4.07 5.69 -5.38
CA LEU A 136 -3.60 6.72 -6.31
C LEU A 136 -4.51 7.94 -6.20
N ALA A 137 -3.90 9.10 -6.00
CA ALA A 137 -4.57 10.38 -5.97
C ALA A 137 -3.94 11.33 -7.00
N THR A 138 -4.77 12.14 -7.65
CA THR A 138 -4.31 13.13 -8.62
C THR A 138 -5.31 14.27 -8.77
N ASP A 139 -4.82 15.45 -9.08
CA ASP A 139 -5.59 16.63 -9.50
C ASP A 139 -5.68 16.78 -11.02
N LEU A 140 -5.21 15.79 -11.79
CA LEU A 140 -5.36 15.77 -13.25
C LEU A 140 -6.85 15.76 -13.64
N PRO A 141 -7.25 16.55 -14.65
CA PRO A 141 -8.61 16.56 -15.15
C PRO A 141 -8.91 15.33 -16.02
N VAL A 142 -8.82 14.16 -15.43
CA VAL A 142 -9.01 12.87 -16.11
C VAL A 142 -10.39 12.30 -15.84
N SER A 143 -10.97 11.65 -16.85
CA SER A 143 -12.18 10.86 -16.68
C SER A 143 -11.90 9.59 -15.88
N GLU A 144 -12.95 8.96 -15.33
CA GLU A 144 -12.88 7.66 -14.66
C GLU A 144 -12.12 6.62 -15.49
N ARG A 145 -12.45 6.52 -16.79
CA ARG A 145 -11.76 5.58 -17.70
C ARG A 145 -10.26 5.85 -17.81
N GLN A 146 -9.85 7.12 -17.85
CA GLN A 146 -8.44 7.50 -17.91
C GLN A 146 -7.74 7.19 -16.58
N LEU A 147 -8.37 7.53 -15.45
CA LEU A 147 -7.88 7.20 -14.12
C LEU A 147 -7.69 5.69 -13.96
N TYR A 148 -8.66 4.89 -14.38
CA TYR A 148 -8.56 3.43 -14.36
C TYR A 148 -7.35 2.91 -15.16
N ARG A 149 -7.05 3.50 -16.32
CA ARG A 149 -5.85 3.15 -17.11
C ARG A 149 -4.55 3.51 -16.40
N ILE A 150 -4.53 4.61 -15.65
CA ILE A 150 -3.36 5.03 -14.84
C ILE A 150 -3.16 4.05 -13.71
N ILE A 151 -4.20 3.73 -12.93
CA ILE A 151 -4.16 2.80 -11.80
C ILE A 151 -3.62 1.42 -12.21
N ARG A 152 -4.01 0.92 -13.36
CA ARG A 152 -3.49 -0.36 -13.88
C ARG A 152 -1.97 -0.38 -14.06
N ARG A 153 -1.31 0.77 -14.16
CA ARG A 153 0.16 0.86 -14.26
C ARG A 153 0.85 0.55 -12.92
N CYS A 154 0.15 0.62 -11.79
CA CYS A 154 0.71 0.21 -10.50
C CYS A 154 1.18 -1.25 -10.55
N GLY A 155 0.45 -2.14 -11.23
CA GLY A 155 0.87 -3.53 -11.45
C GLY A 155 2.21 -3.67 -12.19
N VAL A 156 2.53 -2.76 -13.11
CA VAL A 156 3.83 -2.73 -13.79
C VAL A 156 4.94 -2.34 -12.82
N GLY A 157 4.68 -1.39 -11.90
CA GLY A 157 5.62 -1.02 -10.84
C GLY A 157 5.96 -2.21 -9.94
N ILE A 158 4.94 -2.94 -9.51
CA ILE A 158 5.09 -4.17 -8.71
C ILE A 158 5.92 -5.22 -9.47
N ALA A 159 5.62 -5.44 -10.75
CA ALA A 159 6.33 -6.41 -11.58
C ALA A 159 7.83 -6.08 -11.75
N LYS A 160 8.20 -4.80 -11.75
CA LYS A 160 9.62 -4.37 -11.81
C LYS A 160 10.40 -4.71 -10.55
N ASN A 161 9.73 -4.78 -9.42
CA ASN A 161 10.35 -5.12 -8.12
C ASN A 161 10.30 -6.62 -7.83
N ARG A 162 9.69 -7.42 -8.71
CA ARG A 162 9.54 -8.86 -8.56
C ARG A 162 10.21 -9.63 -9.69
N SER A 163 10.89 -10.72 -9.36
CA SER A 163 11.26 -11.76 -10.33
C SER A 163 10.03 -12.61 -10.63
N LEU A 164 9.63 -12.71 -11.89
CA LEU A 164 8.63 -13.68 -12.31
C LEU A 164 9.28 -15.07 -12.29
N HIS A 165 9.19 -15.75 -11.17
CA HIS A 165 9.57 -17.16 -11.11
C HIS A 165 8.44 -17.97 -11.78
N ARG A 166 8.71 -18.58 -12.93
CA ARG A 166 7.77 -19.57 -13.49
C ARG A 166 7.73 -20.75 -12.53
N PRO A 167 6.52 -21.16 -12.05
CA PRO A 167 6.44 -22.38 -11.27
C PRO A 167 7.01 -23.51 -12.14
N ARG A 168 7.98 -24.27 -11.62
CA ARG A 168 8.41 -25.51 -12.25
C ARG A 168 7.17 -26.40 -12.36
N LYS A 169 6.74 -26.70 -13.58
CA LYS A 169 5.77 -27.76 -13.81
C LYS A 169 6.32 -29.02 -13.17
N ARG A 170 5.59 -29.59 -12.21
CA ARG A 170 5.79 -30.94 -11.74
C ARG A 170 5.37 -31.91 -12.82
#